data_8763bc5da86b459dc163348fedbc905f
#
_entry.id   8763bc5da86b459dc163348fedbc905f
#
_cell.length_a   1.000
_cell.length_b   1.000
_cell.length_c   1.000
_cell.angle_alpha   90.00
_cell.angle_beta   90.00
_cell.angle_gamma   90.00
#
_symmetry.space_group_name_H-M   'P 1'
#
loop_
_entity.id
_entity.type
_entity.pdbx_description
1 polymer ?
#
loop_
_entity_poly.entity_id
_entity_poly.type
_entity_poly.pdbx_seq_one_letter_code
_entity_poly.pdbx_strand_id
1 'polypeptide(L)'
;MQVVDKLTRFKMAVSDMPNAKAFYADKLGLKIATDYRRDEHNWWVWLALPEGGASIILTTAHENMKPGTMSLYFASSDVAAAHKELSGKDAKVNEVKGDLYGPGSGVQWFNLEDPDGNQVFLVQA
;
A
#
# COMPACT_ATOMS: atom_id res chain seq x y z
N MET A 1 -19.73 21.94 13.13
CA MET A 1 -18.80 21.22 14.02
C MET A 1 -17.99 20.20 13.22
N GLN A 2 -16.81 19.93 13.66
CA GLN A 2 -16.02 18.83 13.09
C GLN A 2 -16.61 17.50 13.55
N VAL A 3 -16.99 16.64 12.62
CA VAL A 3 -17.62 15.35 12.93
C VAL A 3 -16.58 14.23 12.94
N VAL A 4 -15.57 14.32 12.08
CA VAL A 4 -14.56 13.28 11.89
C VAL A 4 -13.19 13.82 12.30
N ASP A 5 -12.41 13.02 13.05
CA ASP A 5 -11.08 13.43 13.49
C ASP A 5 -9.97 12.88 12.61
N LYS A 6 -10.05 11.61 12.26
CA LYS A 6 -9.00 10.95 11.46
C LYS A 6 -9.52 9.67 10.82
N LEU A 7 -8.80 9.20 9.82
CA LEU A 7 -9.01 7.87 9.25
C LEU A 7 -8.23 6.86 10.08
N THR A 8 -8.90 5.87 10.67
CA THR A 8 -8.22 4.85 11.49
C THR A 8 -7.77 3.65 10.65
N ARG A 9 -8.61 3.22 9.73
CA ARG A 9 -8.29 2.09 8.85
C ARG A 9 -9.26 2.03 7.68
N PHE A 10 -8.89 1.27 6.67
CA PHE A 10 -9.76 0.98 5.53
C PHE A 10 -9.52 -0.44 5.05
N LYS A 11 -10.51 -1.00 4.37
CA LYS A 11 -10.41 -2.34 3.77
C LYS A 11 -10.04 -2.25 2.31
N MET A 12 -9.27 -3.22 1.85
CA MET A 12 -8.93 -3.38 0.45
C MET A 12 -9.11 -4.84 0.06
N ALA A 13 -9.92 -5.08 -0.97
CA ALA A 13 -10.15 -6.41 -1.47
C ALA A 13 -8.89 -6.95 -2.17
N VAL A 14 -8.57 -8.21 -1.92
CA VAL A 14 -7.45 -8.89 -2.59
C VAL A 14 -7.94 -10.21 -3.18
N SER A 15 -7.40 -10.59 -4.33
CA SER A 15 -7.75 -11.85 -4.98
C SER A 15 -6.92 -13.02 -4.47
N ASP A 16 -5.68 -12.76 -4.05
CA ASP A 16 -4.73 -13.78 -3.59
C ASP A 16 -4.02 -13.26 -2.34
N MET A 17 -4.43 -13.73 -1.17
CA MET A 17 -3.89 -13.25 0.09
C MET A 17 -2.39 -13.53 0.26
N PRO A 18 -1.88 -14.74 -0.04
CA PRO A 18 -0.43 -14.97 0.06
C PRO A 18 0.40 -13.98 -0.75
N ASN A 19 0.00 -13.69 -1.99
CA ASN A 19 0.70 -12.72 -2.83
C ASN A 19 0.58 -11.29 -2.28
N ALA A 20 -0.60 -10.92 -1.80
CA ALA A 20 -0.82 -9.60 -1.21
C ALA A 20 0.03 -9.41 0.05
N LYS A 21 0.09 -10.42 0.94
CA LYS A 21 0.95 -10.38 2.14
C LYS A 21 2.42 -10.23 1.76
N ALA A 22 2.88 -11.00 0.79
CA ALA A 22 4.27 -10.93 0.33
C ALA A 22 4.61 -9.54 -0.19
N PHE A 23 3.69 -8.92 -0.92
CA PHE A 23 3.91 -7.58 -1.45
C PHE A 23 3.96 -6.53 -0.34
N TYR A 24 2.92 -6.46 0.48
CA TYR A 24 2.81 -5.37 1.47
C TYR A 24 3.71 -5.56 2.68
N ALA A 25 3.87 -6.78 3.17
CA ALA A 25 4.70 -7.04 4.33
C ALA A 25 6.17 -7.25 3.97
N ASP A 26 6.47 -8.11 2.99
CA ASP A 26 7.86 -8.46 2.68
C ASP A 26 8.54 -7.42 1.79
N LYS A 27 7.85 -6.90 0.77
CA LYS A 27 8.45 -5.91 -0.14
C LYS A 27 8.36 -4.50 0.39
N LEU A 28 7.18 -4.07 0.84
CA LEU A 28 6.99 -2.71 1.34
C LEU A 28 7.35 -2.53 2.81
N GLY A 29 7.45 -3.61 3.56
CA GLY A 29 7.88 -3.54 4.97
C GLY A 29 6.79 -3.17 5.95
N LEU A 30 5.52 -3.30 5.60
CA LEU A 30 4.42 -3.07 6.53
C LEU A 30 4.36 -4.22 7.53
N LYS A 31 3.97 -3.92 8.77
CA LYS A 31 3.88 -4.91 9.83
C LYS A 31 2.51 -5.59 9.84
N ILE A 32 2.50 -6.92 9.88
CA ILE A 32 1.27 -7.67 10.08
C ILE A 32 0.91 -7.60 11.56
N ALA A 33 -0.16 -6.86 11.88
CA ALA A 33 -0.65 -6.73 13.25
C ALA A 33 -1.58 -7.88 13.61
N THR A 34 -2.39 -8.34 12.67
CA THR A 34 -3.31 -9.46 12.86
C THR A 34 -3.47 -10.19 11.54
N ASP A 35 -3.51 -11.51 11.62
CA ASP A 35 -3.76 -12.38 10.47
C ASP A 35 -4.84 -13.36 10.89
N TYR A 36 -6.06 -13.16 10.40
CA TYR A 36 -7.20 -13.97 10.76
C TYR A 36 -7.77 -14.68 9.53
N ARG A 37 -7.69 -15.98 9.52
CA ARG A 37 -8.23 -16.80 8.46
C ARG A 37 -9.30 -17.73 9.01
N ARG A 38 -10.56 -17.48 8.64
CA ARG A 38 -11.66 -18.39 8.93
C ARG A 38 -11.73 -19.46 7.84
N ASP A 39 -11.68 -19.03 6.58
CA ASP A 39 -11.60 -19.89 5.39
C ASP A 39 -11.06 -19.05 4.23
N GLU A 40 -11.02 -19.59 3.02
CA GLU A 40 -10.46 -18.88 1.87
C GLU A 40 -11.24 -17.61 1.50
N HIS A 41 -12.54 -17.57 1.79
CA HIS A 41 -13.40 -16.44 1.46
C HIS A 41 -13.55 -15.46 2.60
N ASN A 42 -13.01 -15.78 3.78
CA ASN A 42 -13.08 -14.95 4.98
C ASN A 42 -11.71 -14.92 5.66
N TRP A 43 -10.75 -14.35 4.94
CA TRP A 43 -9.39 -14.18 5.42
C TRP A 43 -9.06 -12.69 5.37
N TRP A 44 -8.68 -12.13 6.50
CA TRP A 44 -8.26 -10.73 6.54
C TRP A 44 -6.95 -10.58 7.31
N VAL A 45 -6.15 -9.63 6.84
CA VAL A 45 -4.83 -9.32 7.39
C VAL A 45 -4.79 -7.83 7.67
N TRP A 46 -4.52 -7.49 8.91
CA TRP A 46 -4.41 -6.11 9.35
C TRP A 46 -2.95 -5.69 9.30
N LEU A 47 -2.65 -4.71 8.47
CA LEU A 47 -1.32 -4.17 8.26
C LEU A 47 -1.19 -2.83 8.96
N ALA A 48 -0.15 -2.70 9.79
CA ALA A 48 0.20 -1.45 10.44
C ALA A 48 1.36 -0.78 9.70
N LEU A 49 1.30 0.54 9.60
CA LEU A 49 2.40 1.33 9.03
C LEU A 49 3.45 1.61 10.10
N PRO A 50 4.75 1.71 9.73
CA PRO A 50 5.83 1.86 10.72
C PRO A 50 5.68 3.07 11.64
N GLU A 51 5.17 4.18 11.13
CA GLU A 51 5.00 5.42 11.91
C GLU A 51 3.57 5.64 12.38
N GLY A 52 2.72 4.62 12.29
CA GLY A 52 1.33 4.74 12.67
C GLY A 52 0.47 5.33 11.55
N GLY A 53 -0.63 5.97 11.92
CA GLY A 53 -1.60 6.48 10.98
C GLY A 53 -2.65 5.43 10.62
N ALA A 54 -3.27 5.55 9.46
CA ALA A 54 -4.32 4.63 9.03
C ALA A 54 -3.76 3.25 8.73
N SER A 55 -4.42 2.21 9.25
CA SER A 55 -4.06 0.82 8.96
C SER A 55 -4.80 0.33 7.72
N ILE A 56 -4.24 -0.70 7.09
CA ILE A 56 -4.85 -1.33 5.92
C ILE A 56 -5.31 -2.73 6.29
N ILE A 57 -6.56 -3.06 6.00
CA ILE A 57 -7.07 -4.41 6.17
C ILE A 57 -7.22 -5.03 4.79
N LEU A 58 -6.37 -6.01 4.48
CA LEU A 58 -6.51 -6.82 3.28
C LEU A 58 -7.58 -7.88 3.54
N THR A 59 -8.49 -8.08 2.59
CA THR A 59 -9.57 -9.05 2.78
C THR A 59 -9.91 -9.83 1.52
N THR A 60 -10.13 -11.13 1.68
CA THR A 60 -10.67 -11.97 0.62
C THR A 60 -12.20 -11.92 0.56
N ALA A 61 -12.85 -11.40 1.61
CA ALA A 61 -14.28 -11.11 1.59
C ALA A 61 -14.49 -9.78 0.87
N HIS A 62 -14.80 -9.83 -0.42
CA HIS A 62 -14.80 -8.64 -1.26
C HIS A 62 -15.95 -7.68 -0.96
N GLU A 63 -17.08 -8.19 -0.49
CA GLU A 63 -18.27 -7.38 -0.24
C GLU A 63 -18.65 -6.63 -1.53
N ASN A 64 -18.66 -5.30 -1.50
CA ASN A 64 -18.92 -4.50 -2.70
C ASN A 64 -17.62 -3.93 -3.32
N MET A 65 -16.46 -4.41 -2.86
CA MET A 65 -15.18 -3.94 -3.34
C MET A 65 -14.70 -4.80 -4.51
N LYS A 66 -13.97 -4.18 -5.43
CA LYS A 66 -13.36 -4.91 -6.54
C LYS A 66 -11.83 -4.85 -6.39
N PRO A 67 -11.13 -6.00 -6.37
CA PRO A 67 -9.67 -6.01 -6.31
C PRO A 67 -9.06 -5.21 -7.46
N GLY A 68 -7.97 -4.50 -7.18
CA GLY A 68 -7.21 -3.81 -8.22
C GLY A 68 -7.73 -2.44 -8.63
N THR A 69 -8.65 -1.85 -7.86
CA THR A 69 -9.27 -0.57 -8.24
C THR A 69 -8.82 0.61 -7.38
N MET A 70 -7.80 0.44 -6.55
CA MET A 70 -7.38 1.48 -5.62
C MET A 70 -6.05 2.11 -6.01
N SER A 71 -5.86 3.34 -5.54
CA SER A 71 -4.57 4.05 -5.57
C SER A 71 -4.19 4.37 -4.13
N LEU A 72 -3.00 3.96 -3.73
CA LEU A 72 -2.48 4.15 -2.38
C LEU A 72 -1.27 5.07 -2.44
N TYR A 73 -1.23 6.09 -1.59
CA TYR A 73 -0.13 7.02 -1.49
C TYR A 73 0.56 6.87 -0.14
N PHE A 74 1.78 6.35 -0.17
CA PHE A 74 2.61 6.21 1.02
C PHE A 74 3.67 7.30 1.06
N ALA A 75 3.90 7.87 2.23
CA ALA A 75 5.04 8.76 2.43
C ALA A 75 6.31 7.92 2.62
N SER A 76 7.40 8.35 2.02
CA SER A 76 8.72 7.74 2.19
C SER A 76 9.72 8.83 2.54
N SER A 77 10.53 8.59 3.56
CA SER A 77 11.56 9.56 3.96
C SER A 77 12.71 9.64 2.96
N ASP A 78 12.91 8.59 2.16
CA ASP A 78 13.95 8.55 1.14
C ASP A 78 13.47 7.73 -0.05
N VAL A 79 12.87 8.42 -1.00
CA VAL A 79 12.29 7.80 -2.20
C VAL A 79 13.36 7.11 -3.05
N ALA A 80 14.55 7.69 -3.17
CA ALA A 80 15.62 7.10 -3.97
C ALA A 80 16.08 5.77 -3.36
N ALA A 81 16.25 5.72 -2.03
CA ALA A 81 16.63 4.49 -1.33
C ALA A 81 15.51 3.44 -1.42
N ALA A 82 14.27 3.84 -1.27
CA ALA A 82 13.12 2.94 -1.40
C ALA A 82 13.04 2.33 -2.79
N HIS A 83 13.27 3.13 -3.83
CA HIS A 83 13.28 2.67 -5.21
C HIS A 83 14.36 1.60 -5.42
N LYS A 84 15.56 1.85 -4.91
CA LYS A 84 16.68 0.91 -5.01
C LYS A 84 16.38 -0.40 -4.27
N GLU A 85 15.84 -0.30 -3.06
CA GLU A 85 15.46 -1.46 -2.24
C GLU A 85 14.43 -2.34 -2.95
N LEU A 86 13.39 -1.74 -3.48
CA LEU A 86 12.32 -2.48 -4.18
C LEU A 86 12.82 -3.08 -5.48
N SER A 87 13.66 -2.39 -6.23
CA SER A 87 14.29 -2.94 -7.44
C SER A 87 15.09 -4.19 -7.13
N GLY A 88 15.76 -4.22 -5.97
CA GLY A 88 16.53 -5.39 -5.51
C GLY A 88 15.68 -6.57 -5.05
N LYS A 89 14.38 -6.36 -4.82
CA LYS A 89 13.42 -7.40 -4.40
C LYS A 89 12.53 -7.89 -5.54
N ASP A 90 12.95 -7.74 -6.77
CA ASP A 90 12.18 -8.11 -7.97
C ASP A 90 10.85 -7.38 -8.13
N ALA A 91 10.65 -6.27 -7.45
CA ALA A 91 9.48 -5.44 -7.66
C ALA A 91 9.68 -4.61 -8.94
N LYS A 92 8.67 -4.61 -9.80
CA LYS A 92 8.69 -3.79 -11.02
C LYS A 92 8.28 -2.38 -10.68
N VAL A 93 9.28 -1.54 -10.43
CA VAL A 93 9.05 -0.14 -10.08
C VAL A 93 9.23 0.75 -11.31
N ASN A 94 8.41 1.79 -11.40
CA ASN A 94 8.60 2.83 -12.40
C ASN A 94 9.76 3.73 -11.95
N GLU A 95 10.27 4.55 -12.86
CA GLU A 95 11.38 5.43 -12.51
C GLU A 95 10.94 6.53 -11.54
N VAL A 96 11.89 7.05 -10.77
CA VAL A 96 11.63 8.19 -9.88
C VAL A 96 11.40 9.43 -10.72
N LYS A 97 10.32 10.14 -10.42
CA LYS A 97 9.91 11.37 -11.11
C LYS A 97 9.81 12.52 -10.11
N GLY A 98 9.84 13.75 -10.61
CA GLY A 98 9.58 14.93 -9.82
C GLY A 98 8.20 15.51 -10.09
N ASP A 99 7.86 16.56 -9.34
CA ASP A 99 6.67 17.38 -9.62
C ASP A 99 5.34 16.63 -9.59
N LEU A 100 5.16 15.74 -8.59
CA LEU A 100 3.91 14.97 -8.43
C LEU A 100 2.66 15.87 -8.47
N TYR A 101 2.72 17.05 -7.82
CA TYR A 101 1.58 17.95 -7.69
C TYR A 101 1.57 19.06 -8.74
N GLY A 102 2.32 18.87 -9.83
CA GLY A 102 2.36 19.80 -10.92
C GLY A 102 3.73 20.46 -11.10
N PRO A 103 3.93 21.19 -12.22
CA PRO A 103 5.21 21.79 -12.55
C PRO A 103 5.75 22.67 -11.40
N GLY A 104 7.01 22.43 -11.01
CA GLY A 104 7.68 23.21 -10.00
C GLY A 104 7.44 22.77 -8.57
N SER A 105 6.64 21.74 -8.31
CA SER A 105 6.41 21.25 -6.95
C SER A 105 7.65 20.62 -6.33
N GLY A 106 8.52 20.02 -7.16
CA GLY A 106 9.75 19.39 -6.69
C GLY A 106 9.57 18.10 -5.90
N VAL A 107 8.33 17.62 -5.76
CA VAL A 107 8.04 16.43 -4.96
C VAL A 107 8.38 15.18 -5.75
N GLN A 108 9.39 14.45 -5.28
CA GLN A 108 9.82 13.21 -5.92
C GLN A 108 8.90 12.05 -5.54
N TRP A 109 8.70 11.15 -6.49
CA TRP A 109 7.82 10.01 -6.32
C TRP A 109 8.14 8.93 -7.36
N PHE A 110 7.71 7.72 -7.06
CA PHE A 110 7.60 6.67 -8.06
C PHE A 110 6.37 5.82 -7.74
N ASN A 111 5.98 4.98 -8.66
CA ASN A 111 4.86 4.08 -8.44
C ASN A 111 5.17 2.67 -8.92
N LEU A 112 4.39 1.74 -8.42
CA LEU A 112 4.42 0.34 -8.83
C LEU A 112 3.00 -0.20 -8.67
N GLU A 113 2.76 -1.38 -9.21
CA GLU A 113 1.48 -2.06 -9.04
C GLU A 113 1.63 -3.17 -8.01
N ASP A 114 0.56 -3.39 -7.22
CA ASP A 114 0.49 -4.56 -6.35
C ASP A 114 0.02 -5.78 -7.17
N PRO A 115 -0.09 -6.99 -6.56
CA PRO A 115 -0.48 -8.18 -7.32
C PRO A 115 -1.85 -8.11 -8.00
N ASP A 116 -2.77 -7.29 -7.50
CA ASP A 116 -4.10 -7.11 -8.09
C ASP A 116 -4.17 -5.97 -9.10
N GLY A 117 -3.09 -5.20 -9.25
CA GLY A 117 -3.05 -4.05 -10.13
C GLY A 117 -3.42 -2.72 -9.46
N ASN A 118 -3.55 -2.69 -8.13
CA ASN A 118 -3.69 -1.42 -7.41
C ASN A 118 -2.45 -0.58 -7.63
N GLN A 119 -2.63 0.71 -7.82
CA GLN A 119 -1.50 1.63 -7.98
C GLN A 119 -0.96 2.02 -6.60
N VAL A 120 0.34 1.83 -6.41
CA VAL A 120 1.02 2.16 -5.16
C VAL A 120 2.04 3.26 -5.45
N PHE A 121 1.86 4.39 -4.79
CA PHE A 121 2.76 5.55 -4.94
C PHE A 121 3.59 5.71 -3.68
N LEU A 122 4.90 5.90 -3.85
CA LEU A 122 5.78 6.32 -2.77
C LEU A 122 6.20 7.75 -3.04
N VAL A 123 5.89 8.63 -2.10
CA VAL A 123 6.03 10.07 -2.24
C VAL A 123 7.02 10.59 -1.19
N GLN A 124 7.97 11.40 -1.63
CA GLN A 124 8.97 11.98 -0.73
C GLN A 124 8.30 12.81 0.36
N ALA A 125 8.53 12.41 1.59
CA ALA A 125 7.98 13.10 2.75
C ALA A 125 8.77 14.38 3.07
#